data_15723a264593038ee16a3f2a4f92db83
#
_entry.id   15723a264593038ee16a3f2a4f92db83
#
_cell.length_a   1.000
_cell.length_b   1.000
_cell.length_c   1.000
_cell.angle_alpha   90.00
_cell.angle_beta   90.00
_cell.angle_gamma   90.00
#
_symmetry.space_group_name_H-M   'P 1'
#
loop_
_entity.id
_entity.type
_entity.pdbx_description
1 polymer ?
#
loop_
_entity_poly.entity_id
_entity_poly.type
_entity_poly.pdbx_seq_one_letter_code
_entity_poly.pdbx_strand_id
1 'polypeptide(L)'
;MILARVVGNVVATQKNDRYEGGRIMVVQPIAPDGSDEGAELLALDSVDAGIGDTVIVVREGWSASTSSTGQAGAAIDSAIIGVVDAIQIASEP
;
A
#
# COMPACT_ATOMS: atom_id res chain seq x y z
N MET A 1 -2.15 4.80 -9.08
CA MET A 1 -1.36 5.42 -7.99
C MET A 1 -2.28 6.22 -7.10
N ILE A 2 -2.22 5.97 -5.81
CA ILE A 2 -3.10 6.66 -4.87
C ILE A 2 -2.29 7.04 -3.63
N LEU A 3 -2.81 8.03 -2.91
CA LEU A 3 -2.33 8.32 -1.57
C LEU A 3 -3.13 7.49 -0.58
N ALA A 4 -2.48 7.07 0.49
CA ALA A 4 -3.15 6.31 1.52
C ALA A 4 -2.44 6.51 2.84
N ARG A 5 -3.17 6.22 3.92
CA ARG A 5 -2.60 6.23 5.26
C ARG A 5 -2.55 4.80 5.77
N VAL A 6 -1.42 4.41 6.32
CA VAL A 6 -1.28 3.08 6.90
C VAL A 6 -2.06 3.04 8.20
N VAL A 7 -3.03 2.16 8.30
CA VAL A 7 -3.89 2.07 9.47
C VAL A 7 -3.71 0.77 10.23
N GLY A 8 -2.97 -0.20 9.67
CA GLY A 8 -2.74 -1.45 10.34
C GLY A 8 -1.78 -2.32 9.55
N ASN A 9 -1.51 -3.47 10.11
CA ASN A 9 -0.71 -4.46 9.40
C ASN A 9 -1.36 -5.82 9.57
N VAL A 10 -1.05 -6.72 8.63
CA VAL A 10 -1.60 -8.06 8.66
C VAL A 10 -0.58 -8.97 9.31
N VAL A 11 -1.02 -9.69 10.33
CA VAL A 11 -0.19 -10.67 11.02
C VAL A 11 -0.76 -12.04 10.68
N ALA A 12 0.10 -12.90 10.13
CA ALA A 12 -0.32 -14.23 9.74
C ALA A 12 0.52 -15.28 10.46
N THR A 13 -0.13 -16.37 10.84
CA THR A 13 0.59 -17.47 11.48
C THR A 13 1.39 -18.28 10.49
N GLN A 14 0.97 -18.27 9.24
CA GLN A 14 1.71 -18.93 8.17
C GLN A 14 2.02 -17.93 7.11
N LYS A 15 3.28 -17.86 6.73
CA LYS A 15 3.72 -16.95 5.69
C LYS A 15 3.96 -17.73 4.41
N ASN A 16 3.56 -17.13 3.33
CA ASN A 16 3.93 -17.62 2.02
C ASN A 16 5.33 -17.08 1.71
N ASP A 17 6.20 -17.95 1.24
CA ASP A 17 7.58 -17.55 0.93
C ASP A 17 7.65 -16.42 -0.08
N ARG A 18 6.59 -16.24 -0.85
CA ARG A 18 6.52 -15.19 -1.87
C ARG A 18 6.53 -13.79 -1.27
N TYR A 19 6.19 -13.68 0.00
CA TYR A 19 6.13 -12.38 0.68
C TYR A 19 7.29 -12.21 1.65
N GLU A 20 8.26 -13.07 1.52
CA GLU A 20 9.43 -12.96 2.37
C GLU A 20 10.13 -11.63 2.11
N GLY A 21 10.46 -10.93 3.17
CA GLY A 21 11.09 -9.63 3.06
C GLY A 21 10.12 -8.48 2.91
N GLY A 22 8.82 -8.77 2.74
CA GLY A 22 7.80 -7.73 2.65
C GLY A 22 6.76 -7.91 3.74
N ARG A 23 6.04 -6.84 4.02
CA ARG A 23 4.96 -6.88 4.99
C ARG A 23 3.68 -6.49 4.29
N ILE A 24 2.57 -7.03 4.77
CA ILE A 24 1.26 -6.67 4.26
C ILE A 24 0.66 -5.66 5.21
N MET A 25 0.32 -4.50 4.69
CA MET A 25 -0.24 -3.41 5.47
C MET A 25 -1.67 -3.17 5.05
N VAL A 26 -2.47 -2.71 6.01
CA VAL A 26 -3.81 -2.22 5.72
C VAL A 26 -3.69 -0.73 5.51
N VAL A 27 -4.14 -0.25 4.37
CA VAL A 27 -4.03 1.17 4.04
C VAL A 27 -5.40 1.73 3.73
N GLN A 28 -5.63 2.95 4.17
CA GLN A 28 -6.85 3.69 3.91
C GLN A 28 -6.56 4.72 2.85
N PRO A 29 -7.15 4.60 1.65
CA PRO A 29 -6.99 5.62 0.63
C PRO A 29 -7.47 6.96 1.14
N ILE A 30 -6.76 8.01 0.77
CA ILE A 30 -7.09 9.36 1.21
C ILE A 30 -7.00 10.31 0.02
N ALA A 31 -7.76 11.40 0.12
CA ALA A 31 -7.63 12.52 -0.79
C ALA A 31 -6.43 13.37 -0.38
N PRO A 32 -5.94 14.27 -1.25
CA PRO A 32 -4.80 15.12 -0.88
C PRO A 32 -5.02 15.96 0.37
N ASP A 33 -6.28 16.23 0.72
CA ASP A 33 -6.57 16.99 1.94
C ASP A 33 -6.58 16.11 3.19
N GLY A 34 -6.31 14.81 3.04
CA GLY A 34 -6.25 13.89 4.16
C GLY A 34 -7.54 13.19 4.48
N SER A 35 -8.63 13.50 3.81
CA SER A 35 -9.91 12.85 4.08
C SER A 35 -9.93 11.44 3.49
N ASP A 36 -10.66 10.55 4.15
CA ASP A 36 -10.76 9.17 3.69
C ASP A 36 -11.50 9.09 2.36
N GLU A 37 -11.09 8.16 1.53
CA GLU A 37 -11.61 8.07 0.18
C GLU A 37 -11.72 6.61 -0.22
N GLY A 38 -12.89 6.03 0.00
CA GLY A 38 -13.13 4.66 -0.38
C GLY A 38 -12.77 3.67 0.71
N ALA A 39 -12.75 2.41 0.34
CA ALA A 39 -12.54 1.31 1.28
C ALA A 39 -11.06 1.06 1.50
N GLU A 40 -10.74 0.54 2.67
CA GLU A 40 -9.39 0.10 2.98
C GLU A 40 -8.95 -1.02 2.06
N LEU A 41 -7.65 -1.11 1.83
CA LEU A 41 -7.11 -2.19 1.03
C LEU A 41 -5.81 -2.70 1.62
N LEU A 42 -5.36 -3.83 1.11
CA LEU A 42 -4.10 -4.43 1.51
C LEU A 42 -3.03 -4.08 0.49
N ALA A 43 -1.84 -3.80 0.98
CA ALA A 43 -0.72 -3.47 0.11
C ALA A 43 0.56 -4.06 0.67
N LEU A 44 1.43 -4.48 -0.21
CA LEU A 44 2.77 -4.94 0.17
C LEU A 44 3.63 -3.74 0.51
N ASP A 45 4.39 -3.86 1.58
CA ASP A 45 5.29 -2.81 2.02
C ASP A 45 6.73 -3.30 1.97
N SER A 46 7.54 -2.64 1.15
CA SER A 46 8.96 -2.91 1.09
C SER A 46 9.79 -1.67 1.40
N VAL A 47 9.15 -0.61 1.89
CA VAL A 47 9.84 0.64 2.20
C VAL A 47 9.82 0.96 3.70
N ASP A 48 9.39 -0.01 4.50
CA ASP A 48 9.39 0.10 5.95
C ASP A 48 8.46 1.20 6.46
N ALA A 49 7.28 1.28 5.88
CA ALA A 49 6.28 2.23 6.33
C ALA A 49 5.69 1.78 7.66
N GLY A 50 5.33 2.73 8.50
CA GLY A 50 4.72 2.45 9.80
C GLY A 50 3.29 2.89 9.86
N ILE A 51 2.57 2.39 10.88
CA ILE A 51 1.19 2.79 11.10
C ILE A 51 1.15 4.29 11.36
N GLY A 52 0.27 4.97 10.66
CA GLY A 52 0.16 6.42 10.74
C GLY A 52 0.86 7.15 9.61
N ASP A 53 1.74 6.45 8.89
CA ASP A 53 2.44 7.09 7.77
C ASP A 53 1.50 7.28 6.58
N THR A 54 1.74 8.35 5.85
CA THR A 54 1.11 8.56 4.54
C THR A 54 2.02 7.97 3.49
N VAL A 55 1.44 7.23 2.56
CA VAL A 55 2.22 6.45 1.61
C VAL A 55 1.64 6.62 0.21
N ILE A 56 2.46 6.31 -0.78
CA ILE A 56 2.03 6.21 -2.16
C ILE A 56 1.87 4.74 -2.49
N VAL A 57 0.70 4.38 -3.01
CA VAL A 57 0.35 3.01 -3.31
C VAL A 57 0.07 2.89 -4.80
N VAL A 58 0.65 1.89 -5.40
CA VAL A 58 0.42 1.55 -6.81
C VAL A 58 -0.45 0.32 -6.87
N ARG A 59 -1.48 0.38 -7.69
CA ARG A 59 -2.33 -0.77 -7.94
C ARG A 59 -2.15 -1.19 -9.38
N GLU A 60 -1.43 -2.28 -9.57
CA GLU A 60 -1.18 -2.81 -10.88
C GLU A 60 -1.37 -4.31 -10.81
N GLY A 61 -2.61 -4.71 -10.91
CA GLY A 61 -2.97 -6.09 -10.64
C GLY A 61 -2.12 -7.11 -11.35
N TRP A 62 -1.90 -6.94 -12.66
CA TRP A 62 -1.12 -7.94 -13.37
C TRP A 62 0.34 -7.92 -12.92
N SER A 63 0.87 -6.75 -12.71
CA SER A 63 2.28 -6.61 -12.37
C SER A 63 2.57 -7.19 -11.00
N ALA A 64 1.75 -6.91 -10.03
CA ALA A 64 1.96 -7.43 -8.70
C ALA A 64 1.80 -8.94 -8.65
N SER A 65 0.75 -9.47 -9.26
CA SER A 65 0.54 -10.90 -9.22
C SER A 65 1.56 -11.65 -10.06
N THR A 66 1.95 -11.10 -11.19
CA THR A 66 2.90 -11.75 -12.07
C THR A 66 4.30 -11.72 -11.47
N SER A 67 4.70 -10.56 -10.96
CA SER A 67 6.06 -10.45 -10.45
C SER A 67 6.26 -11.22 -9.18
N SER A 68 5.24 -11.41 -8.37
CA SER A 68 5.45 -12.19 -7.17
C SER A 68 5.56 -13.67 -7.48
N THR A 69 4.77 -14.22 -8.36
CA THR A 69 4.82 -15.66 -8.56
C THR A 69 4.40 -16.12 -9.93
N GLY A 70 3.67 -15.29 -10.65
CA GLY A 70 2.97 -15.77 -11.80
C GLY A 70 1.81 -16.69 -11.48
N GLN A 71 1.37 -16.70 -10.23
CA GLN A 71 0.32 -17.58 -9.77
C GLN A 71 -0.84 -16.81 -9.21
N ALA A 72 -2.01 -17.32 -9.45
CA ALA A 72 -3.24 -16.68 -9.03
C ALA A 72 -3.36 -16.54 -7.52
N GLY A 73 -2.70 -17.40 -6.77
CA GLY A 73 -2.81 -17.33 -5.32
C GLY A 73 -2.10 -16.15 -4.69
N ALA A 74 -1.29 -15.43 -5.44
CA ALA A 74 -0.60 -14.26 -4.91
C ALA A 74 -1.38 -13.02 -5.32
N ALA A 75 -2.50 -12.78 -4.69
CA ALA A 75 -3.50 -11.89 -5.20
C ALA A 75 -3.44 -10.46 -4.69
N ILE A 76 -2.39 -10.08 -3.97
CA ILE A 76 -2.27 -8.70 -3.53
C ILE A 76 -1.74 -7.89 -4.70
N ASP A 77 -2.55 -6.96 -5.18
CA ASP A 77 -2.23 -6.21 -6.38
C ASP A 77 -1.84 -4.77 -6.10
N SER A 78 -1.54 -4.46 -4.86
CA SER A 78 -1.14 -3.11 -4.47
C SER A 78 0.20 -3.16 -3.77
N ALA A 79 1.00 -2.14 -3.99
CA ALA A 79 2.31 -2.06 -3.36
C ALA A 79 2.59 -0.63 -2.91
N ILE A 80 3.15 -0.50 -1.72
CA ILE A 80 3.60 0.79 -1.22
C ILE A 80 4.97 1.06 -1.83
N ILE A 81 5.08 2.18 -2.54
CA ILE A 81 6.34 2.52 -3.22
C ILE A 81 7.05 3.70 -2.59
N GLY A 82 6.45 4.37 -1.62
CA GLY A 82 7.13 5.47 -0.96
C GLY A 82 6.36 5.96 0.24
N VAL A 83 7.09 6.60 1.16
CA VAL A 83 6.51 7.28 2.31
C VAL A 83 6.51 8.76 1.99
N VAL A 84 5.39 9.41 2.24
CA VAL A 84 5.19 10.81 1.91
C VAL A 84 5.48 11.67 3.15
N ASP A 85 6.44 12.57 3.05
CA ASP A 85 6.77 13.46 4.15
C ASP A 85 5.85 14.66 4.20
N ALA A 86 5.42 15.14 3.05
CA ALA A 86 4.55 16.31 2.99
C ALA A 86 3.78 16.32 1.69
N ILE A 87 2.59 16.88 1.75
CA ILE A 87 1.77 17.11 0.57
C ILE A 87 1.65 18.61 0.40
N GLN A 88 2.03 19.09 -0.78
CA GLN A 88 1.93 20.51 -1.08
C GLN A 88 0.94 20.70 -2.20
N ILE A 89 -0.05 21.52 -1.95
CA ILE A 89 -1.08 21.82 -2.93
C ILE A 89 -0.97 23.30 -3.27
N ALA A 90 -0.90 23.58 -4.57
CA ALA A 90 -0.83 24.98 -5.00
C ALA A 90 -2.12 25.68 -4.63
N SER A 91 -2.00 26.82 -3.95
CA SER A 91 -3.16 27.61 -3.59
C SER A 91 -3.55 28.47 -4.79
N GLU A 92 -4.85 28.54 -5.01
CA GLU A 92 -5.34 29.46 -6.04
C GLU A 92 -5.26 30.89 -5.53
N PRO A 93 -4.72 31.80 -6.34
CA PRO A 93 -4.67 33.18 -5.93
C PRO A 93 -6.04 33.80 -5.90
#